data_20171bb086ffacaadd7ef109dae61f28
#
_entry.id   20171bb086ffacaadd7ef109dae61f28
#
_cell.length_a   1.000
_cell.length_b   1.000
_cell.length_c   1.000
_cell.angle_alpha   90.00
_cell.angle_beta   90.00
_cell.angle_gamma   90.00
#
_symmetry.space_group_name_H-M   'P 1'
#
loop_
_entity.id
_entity.type
_entity.pdbx_description
1 polymer ?
#
loop_
_entity_poly.entity_id
_entity_poly.type
_entity_poly.pdbx_seq_one_letter_code
_entity_poly.pdbx_strand_id
1 'polypeptide(L)'
;MKTEEQLNSEKEALKEKYGKVFECKVATNDEETEFCTIFLKPLTEVTYKATMKVIEKDELAAAKLLINDLYVGGDSKESIIDDFETLLAASKVLGNMYRTRQASIEKLVKKK
;
A
#
# COMPACT_ATOMS: atom_id res chain seq x y z
N MET A 1 -16.74 3.29 8.14
CA MET A 1 -15.39 2.72 8.27
C MET A 1 -15.33 1.75 9.44
N LYS A 2 -14.43 0.80 9.37
CA LYS A 2 -14.28 -0.18 10.45
C LYS A 2 -13.64 0.45 11.67
N THR A 3 -13.98 -0.06 12.85
CA THR A 3 -13.36 0.37 14.10
C THR A 3 -11.94 -0.18 14.20
N GLU A 4 -11.15 0.40 15.10
CA GLU A 4 -9.78 -0.06 15.32
C GLU A 4 -9.75 -1.53 15.76
N GLU A 5 -10.69 -1.96 16.59
CA GLU A 5 -10.80 -3.35 17.00
C GLU A 5 -11.11 -4.29 15.83
N GLN A 6 -12.03 -3.87 14.96
CA GLN A 6 -12.36 -4.65 13.76
C GLN A 6 -11.16 -4.78 12.85
N LEU A 7 -10.41 -3.69 12.64
CA LEU A 7 -9.21 -3.70 11.83
C LEU A 7 -8.12 -4.59 12.40
N ASN A 8 -7.91 -4.54 13.72
CA ASN A 8 -6.91 -5.37 14.37
C ASN A 8 -7.25 -6.86 14.26
N SER A 9 -8.51 -7.22 14.44
CA SER A 9 -8.96 -8.60 14.30
C SER A 9 -8.78 -9.10 12.88
N GLU A 10 -9.14 -8.28 11.91
CA GLU A 10 -8.98 -8.60 10.49
C GLU A 10 -7.51 -8.76 10.13
N LYS A 11 -6.65 -7.88 10.62
CA LYS A 11 -5.22 -7.93 10.39
C LYS A 11 -4.60 -9.24 10.87
N GLU A 12 -4.99 -9.69 12.07
CA GLU A 12 -4.50 -10.96 12.62
C GLU A 12 -4.93 -12.14 11.76
N ALA A 13 -6.19 -12.17 11.33
CA ALA A 13 -6.70 -13.22 10.46
C ALA A 13 -5.97 -13.24 9.11
N LEU A 14 -5.68 -12.08 8.56
CA LEU A 14 -4.95 -11.96 7.30
C LEU A 14 -3.50 -12.39 7.43
N LYS A 15 -2.87 -12.10 8.57
CA LYS A 15 -1.50 -12.56 8.84
C LYS A 15 -1.42 -14.09 8.86
N GLU A 16 -2.42 -14.76 9.42
CA GLU A 16 -2.47 -16.21 9.42
C GLU A 16 -2.57 -16.76 8.00
N LYS A 17 -3.35 -16.08 7.14
CA LYS A 17 -3.59 -16.54 5.77
C LYS A 17 -2.41 -16.27 4.85
N TYR A 18 -1.79 -15.09 4.95
CA TYR A 18 -0.75 -14.64 4.02
C TYR A 18 0.65 -14.61 4.62
N GLY A 19 0.78 -14.88 5.91
CA GLY A 19 2.06 -14.83 6.61
C GLY A 19 2.48 -13.43 7.00
N LYS A 20 2.44 -12.49 6.06
CA LYS A 20 2.81 -11.09 6.27
C LYS A 20 1.78 -10.19 5.62
N VAL A 21 1.42 -9.10 6.30
CA VAL A 21 0.43 -8.14 5.78
C VAL A 21 0.97 -6.73 6.04
N PHE A 22 0.86 -5.86 5.05
CA PHE A 22 1.24 -4.46 5.17
C PHE A 22 0.00 -3.62 5.43
N GLU A 23 0.11 -2.67 6.34
CA GLU A 23 -0.97 -1.76 6.67
C GLU A 23 -0.69 -0.40 6.00
N CYS A 24 -1.65 0.07 5.22
CA CYS A 24 -1.60 1.39 4.62
C CYS A 24 -2.70 2.24 5.25
N LYS A 25 -2.31 3.21 6.07
CA LYS A 25 -3.23 4.09 6.78
C LYS A 25 -3.03 5.51 6.27
N VAL A 26 -4.07 6.10 5.72
CA VAL A 26 -4.01 7.45 5.17
C VAL A 26 -5.15 8.31 5.69
N ALA A 27 -4.88 9.60 5.91
CA ALA A 27 -5.91 10.55 6.28
C ALA A 27 -6.81 10.82 5.09
N THR A 28 -8.12 10.91 5.35
CA THR A 28 -9.12 11.19 4.31
C THR A 28 -9.65 12.61 4.38
N ASN A 29 -9.17 13.41 5.33
CA ASN A 29 -9.54 14.82 5.45
C ASN A 29 -8.30 15.67 5.76
N ASP A 30 -8.42 16.98 5.53
CA ASP A 30 -7.30 17.90 5.70
C ASP A 30 -6.85 18.04 7.15
N GLU A 31 -7.76 17.88 8.10
CA GLU A 31 -7.48 17.96 9.53
C GLU A 31 -6.75 16.72 10.06
N GLU A 32 -6.64 15.68 9.25
CA GLU A 32 -6.01 14.40 9.61
C GLU A 32 -6.65 13.77 10.85
N THR A 33 -7.98 13.87 10.94
CA THR A 33 -8.77 13.28 12.02
C THR A 33 -9.53 12.03 11.59
N GLU A 34 -9.72 11.84 10.28
CA GLU A 34 -10.37 10.67 9.72
C GLU A 34 -9.36 9.90 8.88
N PHE A 35 -9.34 8.59 9.03
CA PHE A 35 -8.36 7.73 8.37
C PHE A 35 -9.04 6.57 7.66
N CYS A 36 -8.44 6.16 6.55
CA CYS A 36 -8.77 4.93 5.86
C CYS A 36 -7.59 3.98 6.00
N THR A 37 -7.85 2.77 6.48
CA THR A 37 -6.81 1.76 6.67
C THR A 37 -7.12 0.56 5.78
N ILE A 38 -6.19 0.23 4.88
CA ILE A 38 -6.30 -0.95 4.04
C ILE A 38 -5.13 -1.89 4.31
N PHE A 39 -5.34 -3.18 4.05
CA PHE A 39 -4.31 -4.20 4.22
C PHE A 39 -3.91 -4.76 2.85
N LEU A 40 -2.62 -4.90 2.67
CA LEU A 40 -2.02 -5.37 1.43
C LEU A 40 -1.20 -6.62 1.69
N LYS A 41 -1.33 -7.62 0.83
CA LYS A 41 -0.49 -8.83 0.90
C LYS A 41 0.92 -8.51 0.40
N PRO A 42 1.90 -9.41 0.63
CA PRO A 42 3.26 -9.17 0.16
C PRO A 42 3.33 -8.98 -1.35
N LEU A 43 4.25 -8.13 -1.76
CA LEU A 43 4.49 -7.81 -3.15
C LEU A 43 4.92 -9.07 -3.93
N THR A 44 4.28 -9.32 -5.06
CA THR A 44 4.67 -10.42 -5.95
C THR A 44 5.54 -9.90 -7.08
N GLU A 45 6.32 -10.80 -7.69
CA GLU A 45 7.16 -10.44 -8.83
C GLU A 45 6.33 -9.89 -10.00
N VAL A 46 5.18 -10.50 -10.25
CA VAL A 46 4.27 -10.07 -11.32
C VAL A 46 3.79 -8.64 -11.10
N THR A 47 3.33 -8.34 -9.89
CA THR A 47 2.86 -6.99 -9.54
C THR A 47 4.01 -5.99 -9.57
N TYR A 48 5.18 -6.37 -9.09
CA TYR A 48 6.35 -5.51 -9.11
C TYR A 48 6.70 -5.10 -10.55
N LYS A 49 6.80 -6.07 -11.45
CA LYS A 49 7.14 -5.80 -12.85
C LYS A 49 6.10 -4.92 -13.53
N ALA A 50 4.81 -5.19 -13.28
CA ALA A 50 3.72 -4.39 -13.83
C ALA A 50 3.79 -2.94 -13.32
N THR A 51 4.07 -2.76 -12.03
CA THR A 51 4.19 -1.45 -11.41
C THR A 51 5.36 -0.67 -11.97
N MET A 52 6.51 -1.31 -12.14
CA MET A 52 7.71 -0.65 -12.65
C MET A 52 7.55 -0.14 -14.08
N LYS A 53 6.69 -0.77 -14.87
CA LYS A 53 6.39 -0.28 -16.22
C LYS A 53 5.62 1.03 -16.23
N VAL A 54 4.87 1.30 -15.17
CA VAL A 54 3.95 2.44 -15.10
C VAL A 54 4.52 3.58 -14.28
N ILE A 55 5.30 3.28 -13.25
CA ILE A 55 5.69 4.25 -12.22
C ILE A 55 6.43 5.48 -12.75
N GLU A 56 7.26 5.32 -13.77
CA GLU A 56 8.01 6.43 -14.35
C GLU A 56 7.11 7.40 -15.10
N LYS A 57 6.01 6.90 -15.66
CA LYS A 57 5.07 7.69 -16.44
C LYS A 57 3.96 8.29 -15.62
N ASP A 58 3.45 7.52 -14.65
CA ASP A 58 2.30 7.92 -13.86
C ASP A 58 2.35 7.24 -12.49
N GLU A 59 2.84 7.98 -11.52
CA GLU A 59 2.99 7.52 -10.15
C GLU A 59 1.63 7.15 -9.51
N LEU A 60 0.57 7.89 -9.84
CA LEU A 60 -0.75 7.62 -9.30
C LEU A 60 -1.36 6.36 -9.91
N ALA A 61 -1.14 6.12 -11.20
CA ALA A 61 -1.59 4.89 -11.84
C ALA A 61 -0.87 3.69 -11.25
N ALA A 62 0.42 3.82 -10.91
CA ALA A 62 1.19 2.78 -10.26
C ALA A 62 0.61 2.47 -8.87
N ALA A 63 0.24 3.51 -8.11
CA ALA A 63 -0.38 3.33 -6.80
C ALA A 63 -1.72 2.60 -6.90
N LYS A 64 -2.55 2.96 -7.88
CA LYS A 64 -3.82 2.27 -8.11
C LYS A 64 -3.61 0.80 -8.44
N LEU A 65 -2.63 0.50 -9.28
CA LEU A 65 -2.30 -0.87 -9.66
C LEU A 65 -1.90 -1.70 -8.44
N LEU A 66 -1.01 -1.16 -7.60
CA LEU A 66 -0.59 -1.82 -6.38
C LEU A 66 -1.75 -2.11 -5.45
N ILE A 67 -2.59 -1.10 -5.22
CA ILE A 67 -3.73 -1.25 -4.32
C ILE A 67 -4.68 -2.32 -4.88
N ASN A 68 -5.02 -2.26 -6.16
CA ASN A 68 -5.95 -3.23 -6.75
C ASN A 68 -5.41 -4.66 -6.72
N ASP A 69 -4.11 -4.84 -6.97
CA ASP A 69 -3.51 -6.18 -7.01
C ASP A 69 -3.28 -6.77 -5.63
N LEU A 70 -2.91 -5.95 -4.65
CA LEU A 70 -2.46 -6.44 -3.35
C LEU A 70 -3.48 -6.30 -2.23
N TYR A 71 -4.58 -5.59 -2.46
CA TYR A 71 -5.62 -5.39 -1.45
C TYR A 71 -6.22 -6.72 -0.98
N VAL A 72 -6.25 -6.92 0.33
CA VAL A 72 -6.82 -8.13 0.93
C VAL A 72 -7.82 -7.85 2.04
N GLY A 73 -7.94 -6.63 2.51
CA GLY A 73 -8.91 -6.29 3.55
C GLY A 73 -8.74 -4.88 4.08
N GLY A 74 -9.43 -4.62 5.18
CA GLY A 74 -9.48 -3.30 5.79
C GLY A 74 -10.70 -2.52 5.37
N ASP A 75 -10.59 -1.19 5.35
CA ASP A 75 -11.64 -0.31 4.85
C ASP A 75 -11.75 -0.45 3.33
N SER A 76 -12.75 0.17 2.74
CA SER A 76 -12.94 0.12 1.29
C SER A 76 -11.78 0.78 0.55
N LYS A 77 -11.17 0.07 -0.38
CA LYS A 77 -10.07 0.62 -1.19
C LYS A 77 -10.52 1.78 -2.07
N GLU A 78 -11.81 1.83 -2.42
CA GLU A 78 -12.38 2.92 -3.20
C GLU A 78 -12.31 4.25 -2.47
N SER A 79 -12.29 4.25 -1.15
CA SER A 79 -12.11 5.46 -0.35
C SER A 79 -10.75 6.11 -0.61
N ILE A 80 -9.78 5.34 -1.07
CA ILE A 80 -8.47 5.85 -1.45
C ILE A 80 -8.41 6.12 -2.95
N ILE A 81 -8.80 5.14 -3.76
CA ILE A 81 -8.65 5.19 -5.22
C ILE A 81 -9.49 6.31 -5.84
N ASP A 82 -10.70 6.53 -5.33
CA ASP A 82 -11.63 7.48 -5.93
C ASP A 82 -11.44 8.93 -5.45
N ASP A 83 -10.55 9.16 -4.51
CA ASP A 83 -10.25 10.51 -4.02
C ASP A 83 -8.80 10.87 -4.32
N PHE A 84 -8.59 11.90 -5.13
CA PHE A 84 -7.26 12.29 -5.61
C PHE A 84 -6.27 12.57 -4.47
N GLU A 85 -6.67 13.37 -3.48
CA GLU A 85 -5.77 13.73 -2.38
C GLU A 85 -5.42 12.55 -1.51
N THR A 86 -6.39 11.67 -1.24
CA THR A 86 -6.18 10.46 -0.47
C THR A 86 -5.27 9.50 -1.23
N LEU A 87 -5.49 9.35 -2.54
CA LEU A 87 -4.64 8.52 -3.39
C LEU A 87 -3.21 9.05 -3.45
N LEU A 88 -3.05 10.37 -3.51
CA LEU A 88 -1.73 10.99 -3.52
C LEU A 88 -0.97 10.68 -2.22
N ALA A 89 -1.65 10.79 -1.08
CA ALA A 89 -1.07 10.43 0.21
C ALA A 89 -0.69 8.95 0.26
N ALA A 90 -1.56 8.08 -0.23
CA ALA A 90 -1.29 6.64 -0.28
C ALA A 90 -0.09 6.33 -1.18
N SER A 91 0.06 7.02 -2.30
CA SER A 91 1.19 6.79 -3.22
C SER A 91 2.53 7.07 -2.54
N LYS A 92 2.58 8.05 -1.65
CA LYS A 92 3.80 8.36 -0.89
C LYS A 92 4.15 7.26 0.10
N VAL A 93 3.15 6.70 0.78
CA VAL A 93 3.35 5.59 1.71
C VAL A 93 3.87 4.36 0.95
N LEU A 94 3.22 4.03 -0.16
CA LEU A 94 3.61 2.89 -0.99
C LEU A 94 5.00 3.09 -1.60
N GLY A 95 5.33 4.31 -2.01
CA GLY A 95 6.64 4.65 -2.53
C GLY A 95 7.74 4.43 -1.50
N ASN A 96 7.48 4.77 -0.25
CA ASN A 96 8.44 4.55 0.83
C ASN A 96 8.70 3.06 1.05
N MET A 97 7.67 2.23 0.97
CA MET A 97 7.82 0.77 1.07
C MET A 97 8.73 0.24 -0.04
N TYR A 98 8.52 0.70 -1.26
CA TYR A 98 9.34 0.34 -2.41
C TYR A 98 10.78 0.80 -2.26
N ARG A 99 10.96 2.05 -1.90
CA ARG A 99 12.30 2.65 -1.76
C ARG A 99 13.13 1.89 -0.73
N THR A 100 12.50 1.49 0.37
CA THR A 100 13.20 0.75 1.42
C THR A 100 13.77 -0.54 0.89
N ARG A 101 12.97 -1.30 0.13
CA ARG A 101 13.42 -2.57 -0.43
C ARG A 101 14.47 -2.38 -1.52
N GLN A 102 14.26 -1.41 -2.40
CA GLN A 102 15.23 -1.09 -3.46
C GLN A 102 16.56 -0.60 -2.89
N ALA A 103 16.50 0.25 -1.87
CA ALA A 103 17.72 0.75 -1.23
C ALA A 103 18.55 -0.40 -0.63
N SER A 104 17.88 -1.40 -0.04
CA SER A 104 18.58 -2.56 0.49
C SER A 104 19.29 -3.36 -0.61
N ILE A 105 18.62 -3.56 -1.74
CA ILE A 105 19.19 -4.27 -2.90
C ILE A 105 20.38 -3.49 -3.48
N GLU A 106 20.24 -2.19 -3.64
CA GLU A 106 21.29 -1.32 -4.17
C GLU A 106 22.53 -1.35 -3.28
N LYS A 107 22.37 -1.33 -1.96
CA LYS A 107 23.48 -1.41 -1.03
C LYS A 107 24.27 -2.71 -1.21
N LEU A 108 23.58 -3.81 -1.39
CA LEU A 108 24.22 -5.11 -1.61
C LEU A 108 25.02 -5.12 -2.92
N VAL A 109 24.45 -4.55 -3.98
CA VAL A 109 25.12 -4.48 -5.28
C VAL A 109 26.33 -3.55 -5.22
N LYS A 110 26.21 -2.40 -4.57
CA LYS A 110 27.29 -1.42 -4.47
C LYS A 110 28.47 -1.91 -3.63
N LYS A 111 28.24 -2.83 -2.72
CA LYS A 111 29.32 -3.40 -1.89
C LYS A 111 30.20 -4.39 -2.64
N LYS A 112 29.77 -4.77 -3.81
CA LYS A 112 30.60 -5.62 -4.67
C LYS A 112 31.59 -4.78 -5.46
#